data_fd45efbdd69191afeb2355b72923d7a7
#
_entry.id   fd45efbdd69191afeb2355b72923d7a7
#
_cell.length_a   1.000
_cell.length_b   1.000
_cell.length_c   1.000
_cell.angle_alpha   90.00
_cell.angle_beta   90.00
_cell.angle_gamma   90.00
#
_symmetry.space_group_name_H-M   'P 1'
#
loop_
_entity.id
_entity.type
_entity.pdbx_description
1 polymer ?
#
loop_
_entity_poly.entity_id
_entity_poly.type
_entity_poly.pdbx_seq_one_letter_code
_entity_poly.pdbx_strand_id
1 'polypeptide(L)'
;MTYGEQNSEKEAHEQLACAWDHGVNCLDTAEMYAVPTRAETQGLSEAYVGSWMRSRSRDSVIVFGKVTSTSPKTWIPPNRIPPQPPAPPRLTPDSIRAAVHGSLKRLQTDYIDLMELHWPERYVGTMFGAWEYKRSREQTDVVSFEDQVGALARLIEEGKLRAWGLSNETTYGLCQFHRTAVSMDVPLPATVQNDFSLLDRSMEPELAEAITPRHLNISFLVYGALNGGLLSGKYFDGTPQEGRHCLWPDFQPRYHSDLSRRAAQQYDTLAKEYGLTPVELALGWTLSREYVSSTIIGATKMDQLRACLATVGVSISDELSTAVDEIHKVFPNPNKSAGVISPGFIKDVRKGV
;
A
#
# COMPACT_ATOMS: atom_id res chain seq x y z
N MET A 1 -3.97 -0.51 8.37
CA MET A 1 -4.41 -1.82 7.87
C MET A 1 -4.59 -2.89 8.96
N THR A 2 -4.17 -2.66 10.20
CA THR A 2 -4.30 -3.62 11.33
C THR A 2 -5.51 -3.33 12.22
N TYR A 3 -6.05 -2.14 12.13
CA TYR A 3 -7.19 -1.68 12.95
C TYR A 3 -8.47 -2.44 12.59
N GLY A 4 -9.02 -3.10 13.60
CA GLY A 4 -10.18 -3.99 13.47
C GLY A 4 -9.85 -5.48 13.34
N GLU A 5 -8.58 -5.85 13.17
CA GLU A 5 -8.12 -7.25 13.18
C GLU A 5 -7.12 -7.50 14.32
N GLN A 6 -5.96 -6.83 14.30
CA GLN A 6 -4.94 -6.97 15.35
C GLN A 6 -5.07 -5.92 16.46
N ASN A 7 -5.71 -4.80 16.17
CA ASN A 7 -5.88 -3.70 17.11
C ASN A 7 -7.36 -3.36 17.30
N SER A 8 -7.76 -3.19 18.54
CA SER A 8 -9.04 -2.62 18.94
C SER A 8 -9.15 -1.14 18.56
N GLU A 9 -10.37 -0.59 18.59
CA GLU A 9 -10.58 0.84 18.34
C GLU A 9 -9.81 1.73 19.33
N LYS A 10 -9.77 1.34 20.60
CA LYS A 10 -9.00 2.06 21.63
C LYS A 10 -7.52 2.10 21.30
N GLU A 11 -6.91 0.98 20.98
CA GLU A 11 -5.48 0.90 20.61
C GLU A 11 -5.20 1.69 19.31
N ALA A 12 -6.11 1.64 18.33
CA ALA A 12 -6.02 2.43 17.12
C ALA A 12 -6.01 3.93 17.43
N HIS A 13 -6.90 4.40 18.30
CA HIS A 13 -6.95 5.80 18.72
C HIS A 13 -5.70 6.23 19.49
N GLU A 14 -5.16 5.38 20.36
CA GLU A 14 -3.90 5.64 21.07
C GLU A 14 -2.72 5.77 20.08
N GLN A 15 -2.64 4.90 19.08
CA GLN A 15 -1.61 4.98 18.04
C GLN A 15 -1.77 6.22 17.15
N LEU A 16 -2.99 6.54 16.73
CA LEU A 16 -3.27 7.72 15.93
C LEU A 16 -2.94 9.01 16.70
N ALA A 17 -3.27 9.09 17.99
CA ALA A 17 -2.92 10.22 18.84
C ALA A 17 -1.40 10.36 19.00
N CYS A 18 -0.69 9.26 19.25
CA CYS A 18 0.77 9.27 19.33
C CYS A 18 1.41 9.74 18.02
N ALA A 19 0.95 9.24 16.86
CA ALA A 19 1.46 9.67 15.55
C ALA A 19 1.17 11.15 15.29
N TRP A 20 -0.04 11.61 15.64
CA TRP A 20 -0.44 13.02 15.54
C TRP A 20 0.45 13.95 16.36
N ASP A 21 0.75 13.59 17.60
CA ASP A 21 1.64 14.35 18.48
C ASP A 21 3.08 14.44 17.95
N HIS A 22 3.46 13.54 17.03
CA HIS A 22 4.73 13.56 16.30
C HIS A 22 4.62 14.20 14.89
N GLY A 23 3.51 14.90 14.59
CA GLY A 23 3.33 15.64 13.35
C GLY A 23 2.79 14.83 12.17
N VAL A 24 2.41 13.56 12.36
CA VAL A 24 1.79 12.75 11.30
C VAL A 24 0.33 13.14 11.17
N ASN A 25 -0.05 13.74 10.05
CA ASN A 25 -1.41 14.16 9.75
C ASN A 25 -2.04 13.47 8.53
N CYS A 26 -1.30 12.57 7.87
CA CYS A 26 -1.77 11.81 6.72
C CYS A 26 -2.08 10.37 7.13
N LEU A 27 -3.33 9.94 6.93
CA LEU A 27 -3.86 8.65 7.33
C LEU A 27 -4.22 7.81 6.11
N ASP A 28 -3.49 6.71 5.90
CA ASP A 28 -3.70 5.77 4.79
C ASP A 28 -4.58 4.61 5.21
N THR A 29 -5.71 4.42 4.52
CA THR A 29 -6.65 3.31 4.75
C THR A 29 -7.15 2.71 3.44
N ALA A 30 -8.14 1.82 3.48
CA ALA A 30 -8.81 1.25 2.31
C ALA A 30 -10.17 0.64 2.69
N GLU A 31 -11.12 0.61 1.73
CA GLU A 31 -12.44 0.00 1.96
C GLU A 31 -12.38 -1.46 2.43
N MET A 32 -11.34 -2.20 2.00
CA MET A 32 -11.19 -3.61 2.34
C MET A 32 -10.49 -3.86 3.69
N TYR A 33 -9.93 -2.85 4.33
CA TYR A 33 -9.20 -3.05 5.59
C TYR A 33 -10.18 -3.25 6.76
N ALA A 34 -9.86 -4.10 7.75
CA ALA A 34 -8.55 -4.65 8.13
C ALA A 34 -8.03 -5.80 7.26
N VAL A 35 -6.78 -6.23 7.53
CA VAL A 35 -6.13 -7.38 6.89
C VAL A 35 -5.54 -8.35 7.93
N PRO A 36 -5.61 -9.67 7.68
CA PRO A 36 -6.21 -10.32 6.52
C PRO A 36 -7.70 -9.99 6.36
N THR A 37 -8.13 -9.72 5.13
CA THR A 37 -9.50 -9.23 4.88
C THR A 37 -10.53 -10.33 5.13
N ARG A 38 -11.48 -10.04 6.02
CA ARG A 38 -12.64 -10.89 6.36
C ARG A 38 -13.92 -10.09 6.24
N ALA A 39 -15.05 -10.78 6.08
CA ALA A 39 -16.35 -10.13 5.99
C ALA A 39 -16.71 -9.35 7.28
N GLU A 40 -16.32 -9.89 8.44
CA GLU A 40 -16.64 -9.35 9.76
C GLU A 40 -15.82 -8.09 10.11
N THR A 41 -14.61 -7.96 9.55
CA THR A 41 -13.68 -6.87 9.89
C THR A 41 -13.49 -5.86 8.75
N GLN A 42 -14.09 -6.13 7.59
CA GLN A 42 -14.00 -5.24 6.44
C GLN A 42 -14.62 -3.87 6.74
N GLY A 43 -13.84 -2.81 6.50
CA GLY A 43 -14.26 -1.43 6.73
C GLY A 43 -14.03 -0.91 8.15
N LEU A 44 -13.65 -1.77 9.12
CA LEU A 44 -13.38 -1.34 10.50
C LEU A 44 -12.22 -0.35 10.59
N SER A 45 -11.19 -0.50 9.76
CA SER A 45 -10.08 0.45 9.74
C SER A 45 -10.54 1.88 9.41
N GLU A 46 -11.41 2.03 8.41
CA GLU A 46 -12.00 3.34 8.09
C GLU A 46 -12.93 3.83 9.21
N ALA A 47 -13.72 2.95 9.83
CA ALA A 47 -14.61 3.32 10.93
C ALA A 47 -13.84 3.85 12.14
N TYR A 48 -12.71 3.22 12.51
CA TYR A 48 -11.86 3.66 13.63
C TYR A 48 -11.13 4.98 13.32
N VAL A 49 -10.68 5.18 12.09
CA VAL A 49 -10.15 6.48 11.65
C VAL A 49 -11.24 7.55 11.70
N GLY A 50 -12.44 7.25 11.21
CA GLY A 50 -13.57 8.16 11.23
C GLY A 50 -13.98 8.59 12.64
N SER A 51 -14.10 7.64 13.57
CA SER A 51 -14.43 7.95 14.97
C SER A 51 -13.33 8.79 15.66
N TRP A 52 -12.05 8.54 15.36
CA TRP A 52 -10.93 9.31 15.87
C TRP A 52 -10.93 10.76 15.34
N MET A 53 -11.28 10.98 14.07
CA MET A 53 -11.32 12.31 13.46
C MET A 53 -12.40 13.23 14.03
N ARG A 54 -13.47 12.71 14.64
CA ARG A 54 -14.59 13.53 15.17
C ARG A 54 -14.16 14.63 16.14
N SER A 55 -13.08 14.45 16.86
CA SER A 55 -12.56 15.41 17.83
C SER A 55 -11.56 16.41 17.24
N ARG A 56 -11.41 16.42 15.92
CA ARG A 56 -10.43 17.25 15.20
C ARG A 56 -11.09 18.06 14.08
N SER A 57 -10.47 19.18 13.71
CA SER A 57 -10.87 19.88 12.50
C SER A 57 -10.58 18.99 11.29
N ARG A 58 -11.58 18.77 10.43
CA ARG A 58 -11.47 17.86 9.28
C ARG A 58 -10.36 18.26 8.31
N ASP A 59 -10.13 19.55 8.14
CA ASP A 59 -9.10 20.12 7.27
C ASP A 59 -7.67 19.99 7.82
N SER A 60 -7.51 19.64 9.09
CA SER A 60 -6.20 19.34 9.68
C SER A 60 -5.73 17.92 9.41
N VAL A 61 -6.61 17.02 8.95
CA VAL A 61 -6.31 15.60 8.69
C VAL A 61 -6.41 15.30 7.21
N ILE A 62 -5.39 14.70 6.64
CA ILE A 62 -5.35 14.22 5.25
C ILE A 62 -5.70 12.73 5.27
N VAL A 63 -6.74 12.33 4.53
CA VAL A 63 -7.19 10.93 4.47
C VAL A 63 -7.00 10.38 3.08
N PHE A 64 -6.28 9.26 3.01
CA PHE A 64 -6.14 8.44 1.81
C PHE A 64 -7.04 7.21 1.93
N GLY A 65 -7.88 6.99 0.92
CA GLY A 65 -8.71 5.80 0.78
C GLY A 65 -8.32 4.98 -0.44
N LYS A 66 -8.80 3.74 -0.54
CA LYS A 66 -8.54 2.89 -1.72
C LYS A 66 -9.78 2.11 -2.12
N VAL A 67 -10.08 2.12 -3.41
CA VAL A 67 -11.15 1.30 -4.02
C VAL A 67 -10.60 -0.07 -4.36
N THR A 68 -11.21 -1.12 -3.86
CA THR A 68 -10.81 -2.50 -4.14
C THR A 68 -11.14 -2.88 -5.58
N SER A 69 -10.13 -3.31 -6.34
CA SER A 69 -10.26 -3.87 -7.68
C SER A 69 -10.60 -5.37 -7.64
N THR A 70 -10.53 -6.04 -8.77
CA THR A 70 -10.88 -7.46 -8.92
C THR A 70 -10.26 -8.34 -7.85
N SER A 71 -11.11 -9.04 -7.13
CA SER A 71 -10.75 -9.87 -5.97
C SER A 71 -11.83 -10.94 -5.76
N PRO A 72 -11.50 -12.13 -5.21
CA PRO A 72 -12.50 -13.14 -4.85
C PRO A 72 -13.40 -12.75 -3.66
N LYS A 73 -13.23 -11.56 -3.09
CA LYS A 73 -13.92 -11.07 -1.89
C LYS A 73 -15.33 -10.55 -2.21
N THR A 74 -16.24 -11.43 -2.51
CA THR A 74 -17.60 -11.10 -2.97
C THR A 74 -18.46 -10.36 -1.94
N TRP A 75 -18.05 -10.32 -0.68
CA TRP A 75 -18.76 -9.57 0.39
C TRP A 75 -18.42 -8.06 0.42
N ILE A 76 -17.43 -7.60 -0.33
CA ILE A 76 -17.06 -6.18 -0.37
C ILE A 76 -18.13 -5.33 -1.06
N PRO A 77 -18.64 -5.66 -2.27
CA PRO A 77 -19.64 -4.86 -2.95
C PRO A 77 -20.96 -4.65 -2.16
N PRO A 78 -21.50 -5.62 -1.41
CA PRO A 78 -22.67 -5.40 -0.56
C PRO A 78 -22.49 -4.32 0.51
N ASN A 79 -21.26 -4.02 0.93
CA ASN A 79 -20.94 -2.99 1.92
C ASN A 79 -20.67 -1.60 1.31
N ARG A 80 -20.85 -1.45 -0.01
CA ARG A 80 -20.77 -0.17 -0.74
C ARG A 80 -22.10 0.59 -0.65
N ILE A 81 -22.12 1.84 -1.09
CA ILE A 81 -23.34 2.68 -1.10
C ILE A 81 -23.55 3.28 -2.50
N PRO A 82 -24.67 2.92 -3.18
CA PRO A 82 -25.63 1.90 -2.79
C PRO A 82 -25.02 0.50 -2.73
N PRO A 83 -25.61 -0.43 -1.93
CA PRO A 83 -25.17 -1.81 -1.91
C PRO A 83 -25.25 -2.45 -3.29
N GLN A 84 -24.21 -3.21 -3.64
CA GLN A 84 -24.13 -3.94 -4.91
C GLN A 84 -24.29 -5.45 -4.65
N PRO A 85 -24.73 -6.24 -5.64
CA PRO A 85 -24.82 -7.69 -5.49
C PRO A 85 -23.48 -8.32 -5.08
N PRO A 86 -23.50 -9.46 -4.33
CA PRO A 86 -22.30 -10.22 -4.04
C PRO A 86 -21.63 -10.71 -5.34
N ALA A 87 -20.51 -10.12 -5.68
CA ALA A 87 -19.71 -10.44 -6.86
C ALA A 87 -18.25 -10.02 -6.62
N PRO A 88 -17.29 -10.56 -7.37
CA PRO A 88 -15.95 -9.99 -7.37
C PRO A 88 -15.99 -8.48 -7.62
N PRO A 89 -15.37 -7.63 -6.75
CA PRO A 89 -15.36 -6.20 -6.99
C PRO A 89 -14.64 -5.88 -8.30
N ARG A 90 -15.10 -4.83 -8.97
CA ARG A 90 -14.55 -4.31 -10.23
C ARG A 90 -14.40 -2.80 -10.11
N LEU A 91 -13.64 -2.20 -11.03
CA LEU A 91 -13.46 -0.75 -11.12
C LEU A 91 -14.40 -0.09 -12.14
N THR A 92 -15.63 -0.60 -12.27
CA THR A 92 -16.65 0.09 -13.09
C THR A 92 -17.02 1.44 -12.47
N PRO A 93 -17.52 2.41 -13.25
CA PRO A 93 -17.93 3.72 -12.73
C PRO A 93 -18.87 3.63 -11.52
N ASP A 94 -19.89 2.79 -11.59
CA ASP A 94 -20.84 2.59 -10.50
C ASP A 94 -20.17 1.96 -9.26
N SER A 95 -19.25 1.03 -9.46
CA SER A 95 -18.50 0.38 -8.38
C SER A 95 -17.55 1.35 -7.68
N ILE A 96 -16.82 2.18 -8.42
CA ILE A 96 -15.95 3.23 -7.86
C ILE A 96 -16.80 4.20 -7.05
N ARG A 97 -17.90 4.69 -7.61
CA ARG A 97 -18.82 5.60 -6.93
C ARG A 97 -19.36 5.00 -5.62
N ALA A 98 -19.87 3.79 -5.70
CA ALA A 98 -20.43 3.11 -4.52
C ALA A 98 -19.38 2.83 -3.44
N ALA A 99 -18.14 2.50 -3.81
CA ALA A 99 -17.03 2.33 -2.89
C ALA A 99 -16.70 3.63 -2.15
N VAL A 100 -16.55 4.75 -2.88
CA VAL A 100 -16.26 6.07 -2.30
C VAL A 100 -17.36 6.49 -1.32
N HIS A 101 -18.62 6.34 -1.67
CA HIS A 101 -19.73 6.67 -0.77
C HIS A 101 -19.75 5.77 0.48
N GLY A 102 -19.41 4.48 0.33
CA GLY A 102 -19.22 3.56 1.46
C GLY A 102 -18.10 4.02 2.39
N SER A 103 -16.95 4.41 1.84
CA SER A 103 -15.80 4.93 2.59
C SER A 103 -16.15 6.25 3.31
N LEU A 104 -16.81 7.19 2.64
CA LEU A 104 -17.27 8.45 3.25
C LEU A 104 -18.15 8.18 4.48
N LYS A 105 -19.08 7.22 4.39
CA LYS A 105 -19.93 6.85 5.53
C LYS A 105 -19.12 6.27 6.69
N ARG A 106 -18.18 5.35 6.43
CA ARG A 106 -17.36 4.73 7.48
C ARG A 106 -16.39 5.72 8.11
N LEU A 107 -15.78 6.58 7.29
CA LEU A 107 -14.90 7.68 7.72
C LEU A 107 -15.65 8.86 8.37
N GLN A 108 -16.98 8.91 8.25
CA GLN A 108 -17.84 9.95 8.84
C GLN A 108 -17.43 11.36 8.39
N THR A 109 -17.20 11.52 7.09
CA THR A 109 -16.75 12.77 6.46
C THR A 109 -17.45 12.96 5.10
N ASP A 110 -17.48 14.20 4.62
CA ASP A 110 -18.12 14.56 3.36
C ASP A 110 -17.18 14.48 2.15
N TYR A 111 -15.85 14.38 2.40
CA TYR A 111 -14.83 14.25 1.36
C TYR A 111 -13.65 13.41 1.82
N ILE A 112 -12.93 12.84 0.85
CA ILE A 112 -11.64 12.14 1.02
C ILE A 112 -10.59 12.96 0.27
N ASP A 113 -9.40 13.15 0.87
CA ASP A 113 -8.36 13.98 0.27
C ASP A 113 -7.72 13.30 -0.93
N LEU A 114 -7.48 11.99 -0.85
CA LEU A 114 -6.93 11.19 -1.95
C LEU A 114 -7.63 9.83 -2.01
N MET A 115 -8.14 9.45 -3.17
CA MET A 115 -8.66 8.10 -3.42
C MET A 115 -7.81 7.39 -4.45
N GLU A 116 -7.28 6.23 -4.09
CA GLU A 116 -6.47 5.40 -4.96
C GLU A 116 -7.27 4.21 -5.50
N LEU A 117 -6.98 3.81 -6.73
CA LEU A 117 -7.35 2.48 -7.22
C LEU A 117 -6.35 1.49 -6.64
N HIS A 118 -6.83 0.54 -5.81
CA HIS A 118 -5.97 -0.26 -4.91
C HIS A 118 -4.99 -1.19 -5.64
N TRP A 119 -5.38 -1.67 -6.84
CA TRP A 119 -4.53 -2.38 -7.80
C TRP A 119 -5.18 -2.35 -9.18
N PRO A 120 -4.41 -2.63 -10.24
CA PRO A 120 -4.92 -2.64 -11.60
C PRO A 120 -6.14 -3.54 -11.80
N GLU A 121 -7.10 -3.07 -12.59
CA GLU A 121 -8.24 -3.88 -13.04
C GLU A 121 -7.78 -5.02 -13.96
N ARG A 122 -6.78 -4.75 -14.79
CA ARG A 122 -6.17 -5.71 -15.71
C ARG A 122 -5.14 -6.60 -15.05
N TYR A 123 -4.81 -7.71 -15.67
CA TYR A 123 -3.67 -8.53 -15.27
C TYR A 123 -2.35 -7.75 -15.41
N VAL A 124 -1.53 -7.83 -14.36
CA VAL A 124 -0.15 -7.33 -14.34
C VAL A 124 0.78 -8.41 -13.79
N GLY A 125 1.95 -8.56 -14.42
CA GLY A 125 2.89 -9.64 -14.09
C GLY A 125 3.78 -9.39 -12.87
N THR A 126 3.74 -8.18 -12.30
CA THR A 126 4.69 -7.78 -11.23
C THR A 126 4.04 -7.60 -9.87
N MET A 127 2.72 -7.81 -9.76
CA MET A 127 1.97 -7.58 -8.53
C MET A 127 2.22 -8.68 -7.50
N PHE A 128 2.35 -8.27 -6.23
CA PHE A 128 2.39 -9.15 -5.05
C PHE A 128 3.44 -10.27 -5.08
N GLY A 129 4.66 -9.97 -5.55
CA GLY A 129 5.76 -10.92 -5.60
C GLY A 129 5.92 -11.67 -6.92
N ALA A 130 5.01 -11.51 -7.87
CA ALA A 130 5.20 -12.00 -9.22
C ALA A 130 6.33 -11.22 -9.94
N TRP A 131 7.02 -11.89 -10.85
CA TRP A 131 8.15 -11.32 -11.61
C TRP A 131 8.07 -11.63 -13.11
N GLU A 132 7.07 -12.40 -13.51
CA GLU A 132 6.90 -12.88 -14.90
C GLU A 132 5.56 -12.43 -15.46
N TYR A 133 5.56 -11.83 -16.64
CA TYR A 133 4.35 -11.54 -17.38
C TYR A 133 3.94 -12.74 -18.24
N LYS A 134 2.70 -13.20 -18.11
CA LYS A 134 2.14 -14.32 -18.88
C LYS A 134 1.00 -13.81 -19.74
N ARG A 135 1.24 -13.70 -21.06
CA ARG A 135 0.23 -13.25 -22.02
C ARG A 135 -1.08 -14.08 -21.95
N SER A 136 -0.97 -15.37 -21.64
CA SER A 136 -2.13 -16.25 -21.47
C SER A 136 -3.05 -15.89 -20.28
N ARG A 137 -2.64 -14.93 -19.44
CA ARG A 137 -3.44 -14.40 -18.32
C ARG A 137 -4.08 -13.06 -18.61
N GLU A 138 -3.84 -12.50 -19.79
CA GLU A 138 -4.50 -11.26 -20.22
C GLU A 138 -6.02 -11.49 -20.26
N GLN A 139 -6.75 -10.51 -19.74
CA GLN A 139 -8.20 -10.51 -19.72
C GLN A 139 -8.72 -9.64 -20.85
N THR A 140 -9.79 -10.07 -21.50
CA THR A 140 -10.48 -9.30 -22.54
C THR A 140 -11.61 -8.43 -21.97
N ASP A 141 -12.15 -8.80 -20.82
CA ASP A 141 -13.17 -8.05 -20.09
C ASP A 141 -12.54 -7.24 -18.97
N VAL A 142 -11.92 -6.13 -19.29
CA VAL A 142 -11.37 -5.15 -18.35
C VAL A 142 -12.09 -3.82 -18.49
N VAL A 143 -12.29 -3.13 -17.36
CA VAL A 143 -12.85 -1.78 -17.37
C VAL A 143 -11.82 -0.84 -17.99
N SER A 144 -12.24 -0.01 -18.93
CA SER A 144 -11.35 0.91 -19.66
C SER A 144 -10.70 1.95 -18.72
N PHE A 145 -9.57 2.52 -19.15
CA PHE A 145 -8.95 3.62 -18.42
C PHE A 145 -9.86 4.85 -18.41
N GLU A 146 -10.58 5.10 -19.50
CA GLU A 146 -11.53 6.20 -19.66
C GLU A 146 -12.68 6.11 -18.66
N ASP A 147 -13.25 4.94 -18.47
CA ASP A 147 -14.32 4.71 -17.50
C ASP A 147 -13.86 4.93 -16.07
N GLN A 148 -12.67 4.42 -15.72
CA GLN A 148 -12.08 4.57 -14.38
C GLN A 148 -11.74 6.04 -14.09
N VAL A 149 -11.07 6.72 -15.00
CA VAL A 149 -10.69 8.13 -14.89
C VAL A 149 -11.93 9.02 -14.82
N GLY A 150 -12.91 8.79 -15.73
CA GLY A 150 -14.15 9.58 -15.74
C GLY A 150 -14.98 9.43 -14.47
N ALA A 151 -14.95 8.26 -13.82
CA ALA A 151 -15.62 8.06 -12.54
C ALA A 151 -14.96 8.89 -11.41
N LEU A 152 -13.62 8.88 -11.33
CA LEU A 152 -12.87 9.65 -10.35
C LEU A 152 -13.01 11.15 -10.56
N ALA A 153 -12.94 11.61 -11.82
CA ALA A 153 -13.11 13.01 -12.17
C ALA A 153 -14.48 13.56 -11.70
N ARG A 154 -15.55 12.81 -11.99
CA ARG A 154 -16.91 13.18 -11.52
C ARG A 154 -17.02 13.29 -10.01
N LEU A 155 -16.36 12.40 -9.27
CA LEU A 155 -16.35 12.46 -7.80
C LEU A 155 -15.56 13.67 -7.27
N ILE A 156 -14.55 14.15 -8.02
CA ILE A 156 -13.85 15.39 -7.70
C ILE A 156 -14.78 16.60 -7.99
N GLU A 157 -15.44 16.64 -9.12
CA GLU A 157 -16.41 17.69 -9.46
C GLU A 157 -17.56 17.79 -8.42
N GLU A 158 -18.00 16.65 -7.89
CA GLU A 158 -19.00 16.57 -6.83
C GLU A 158 -18.45 16.96 -5.43
N GLY A 159 -17.16 17.26 -5.31
CA GLY A 159 -16.49 17.58 -4.05
C GLY A 159 -16.38 16.40 -3.07
N LYS A 160 -16.50 15.16 -3.56
CA LYS A 160 -16.34 13.94 -2.75
C LYS A 160 -14.88 13.52 -2.62
N LEU A 161 -14.07 13.87 -3.59
CA LEU A 161 -12.62 13.65 -3.60
C LEU A 161 -11.91 14.98 -3.86
N ARG A 162 -10.72 15.18 -3.29
CA ARG A 162 -9.83 16.29 -3.63
C ARG A 162 -8.84 15.91 -4.72
N ALA A 163 -8.36 14.68 -4.69
CA ALA A 163 -7.41 14.12 -5.65
C ALA A 163 -7.63 12.62 -5.82
N TRP A 164 -6.99 12.05 -6.82
CA TRP A 164 -6.95 10.61 -7.03
C TRP A 164 -5.54 10.12 -7.33
N GLY A 165 -5.32 8.83 -7.14
CA GLY A 165 -4.05 8.18 -7.39
C GLY A 165 -4.20 6.69 -7.70
N LEU A 166 -3.07 6.02 -7.79
CA LEU A 166 -2.96 4.61 -8.15
C LEU A 166 -2.16 3.84 -7.11
N SER A 167 -2.45 2.57 -6.93
CA SER A 167 -1.65 1.70 -6.09
C SER A 167 -1.36 0.38 -6.81
N ASN A 168 -0.18 -0.20 -6.57
CA ASN A 168 0.28 -1.42 -7.25
C ASN A 168 0.29 -1.31 -8.78
N GLU A 169 0.47 -0.09 -9.28
CA GLU A 169 0.43 0.17 -10.71
C GLU A 169 1.83 0.05 -11.34
N THR A 170 1.86 -0.37 -12.60
CA THR A 170 3.07 -0.45 -13.41
C THR A 170 3.34 0.86 -14.12
N THR A 171 4.57 1.06 -14.61
CA THR A 171 4.93 2.21 -15.43
C THR A 171 4.01 2.35 -16.65
N TYR A 172 3.70 1.21 -17.34
CA TYR A 172 2.76 1.22 -18.46
C TYR A 172 1.39 1.77 -18.06
N GLY A 173 0.79 1.25 -16.98
CA GLY A 173 -0.53 1.69 -16.58
C GLY A 173 -0.55 3.13 -16.10
N LEU A 174 0.48 3.54 -15.35
CA LEU A 174 0.63 4.93 -14.91
C LEU A 174 0.64 5.90 -16.11
N CYS A 175 1.43 5.60 -17.14
CA CYS A 175 1.46 6.37 -18.40
C CYS A 175 0.10 6.38 -19.10
N GLN A 176 -0.63 5.24 -19.13
CA GLN A 176 -1.96 5.17 -19.73
C GLN A 176 -2.97 6.04 -18.96
N PHE A 177 -3.05 5.91 -17.62
CA PHE A 177 -3.93 6.74 -16.80
C PHE A 177 -3.65 8.23 -16.96
N HIS A 178 -2.38 8.62 -16.93
CA HIS A 178 -1.99 10.02 -17.12
C HIS A 178 -2.42 10.53 -18.51
N ARG A 179 -2.10 9.78 -19.60
CA ARG A 179 -2.49 10.14 -20.97
C ARG A 179 -4.00 10.23 -21.11
N THR A 180 -4.74 9.30 -20.54
CA THR A 180 -6.21 9.31 -20.56
C THR A 180 -6.75 10.56 -19.86
N ALA A 181 -6.24 10.89 -18.67
CA ALA A 181 -6.67 12.10 -17.97
C ALA A 181 -6.39 13.38 -18.77
N VAL A 182 -5.21 13.48 -19.40
CA VAL A 182 -4.88 14.60 -20.30
C VAL A 182 -5.86 14.66 -21.48
N SER A 183 -6.16 13.52 -22.13
CA SER A 183 -7.06 13.49 -23.30
C SER A 183 -8.52 13.83 -22.96
N MET A 184 -8.92 13.58 -21.72
CA MET A 184 -10.26 13.88 -21.21
C MET A 184 -10.36 15.28 -20.59
N ASP A 185 -9.25 16.01 -20.47
CA ASP A 185 -9.16 17.32 -19.80
C ASP A 185 -9.68 17.26 -18.34
N VAL A 186 -9.23 16.26 -17.56
CA VAL A 186 -9.61 16.03 -16.16
C VAL A 186 -8.37 16.00 -15.26
N PRO A 187 -8.55 16.13 -13.92
CA PRO A 187 -7.43 16.10 -12.99
C PRO A 187 -6.52 14.89 -13.17
N LEU A 188 -5.20 15.12 -13.16
CA LEU A 188 -4.18 14.09 -13.32
C LEU A 188 -4.04 13.25 -12.04
N PRO A 189 -3.50 12.00 -12.13
CA PRO A 189 -3.19 11.22 -10.94
C PRO A 189 -2.12 11.92 -10.10
N ALA A 190 -2.39 12.12 -8.81
CA ALA A 190 -1.48 12.82 -7.89
C ALA A 190 -0.42 11.89 -7.30
N THR A 191 -0.74 10.61 -7.12
CA THR A 191 0.14 9.64 -6.45
C THR A 191 0.19 8.30 -7.17
N VAL A 192 1.29 7.59 -6.94
CA VAL A 192 1.37 6.14 -7.10
C VAL A 192 1.92 5.53 -5.82
N GLN A 193 1.23 4.49 -5.29
CA GLN A 193 1.59 3.82 -4.05
C GLN A 193 1.97 2.36 -4.32
N ASN A 194 3.25 2.02 -4.21
CA ASN A 194 3.75 0.67 -4.51
C ASN A 194 4.63 0.10 -3.39
N ASP A 195 4.84 -1.23 -3.43
CA ASP A 195 5.80 -1.95 -2.59
C ASP A 195 7.22 -1.49 -2.93
N PHE A 196 7.94 -0.99 -1.92
CA PHE A 196 9.33 -0.60 -2.07
C PHE A 196 10.07 -0.72 -0.74
N SER A 197 11.25 -1.32 -0.77
CA SER A 197 12.06 -1.58 0.42
C SER A 197 13.46 -2.05 0.04
N LEU A 198 14.32 -2.26 1.02
CA LEU A 198 15.62 -2.93 0.84
C LEU A 198 15.51 -4.32 0.16
N LEU A 199 14.34 -4.98 0.22
CA LEU A 199 14.10 -6.32 -0.34
C LEU A 199 13.28 -6.30 -1.65
N ASP A 200 12.76 -5.15 -2.06
CA ASP A 200 12.07 -4.95 -3.34
C ASP A 200 12.32 -3.55 -3.88
N ARG A 201 13.20 -3.47 -4.85
CA ARG A 201 13.60 -2.24 -5.56
C ARG A 201 13.16 -2.28 -7.02
N SER A 202 12.22 -3.15 -7.36
CA SER A 202 11.81 -3.40 -8.74
C SER A 202 11.21 -2.19 -9.45
N MET A 203 10.78 -1.16 -8.73
CA MET A 203 10.27 0.08 -9.31
C MET A 203 11.37 1.06 -9.78
N GLU A 204 12.61 0.92 -9.25
CA GLU A 204 13.68 1.90 -9.55
C GLU A 204 14.04 2.01 -11.03
N PRO A 205 14.15 0.91 -11.81
CA PRO A 205 14.59 1.01 -13.20
C PRO A 205 13.66 1.79 -14.13
N GLU A 206 12.37 1.79 -13.87
CA GLU A 206 11.38 2.33 -14.83
C GLU A 206 10.43 3.34 -14.18
N LEU A 207 9.80 2.97 -13.06
CA LEU A 207 8.79 3.81 -12.44
C LEU A 207 9.40 5.09 -11.87
N ALA A 208 10.61 5.01 -11.31
CA ALA A 208 11.31 6.18 -10.76
C ALA A 208 11.54 7.25 -11.84
N GLU A 209 11.95 6.86 -13.05
CA GLU A 209 12.06 7.79 -14.18
C GLU A 209 10.71 8.44 -14.51
N ALA A 210 9.67 7.61 -14.67
CA ALA A 210 8.36 8.09 -15.10
C ALA A 210 7.72 9.12 -14.16
N ILE A 211 7.90 8.96 -12.84
CA ILE A 211 7.25 9.83 -11.84
C ILE A 211 7.95 11.15 -11.58
N THR A 212 9.17 11.35 -12.09
CA THR A 212 9.92 12.58 -11.82
C THR A 212 9.18 13.85 -12.25
N PRO A 213 9.50 15.02 -11.67
CA PRO A 213 8.90 16.30 -12.05
C PRO A 213 9.09 16.69 -13.53
N ARG A 214 10.13 16.13 -14.20
CA ARG A 214 10.37 16.36 -15.64
C ARG A 214 9.46 15.54 -16.57
N HIS A 215 8.84 14.49 -16.03
CA HIS A 215 7.97 13.58 -16.80
C HIS A 215 6.52 13.69 -16.30
N LEU A 216 6.02 12.73 -15.55
CA LEU A 216 4.60 12.72 -15.14
C LEU A 216 4.33 13.57 -13.91
N ASN A 217 5.36 13.93 -13.12
CA ASN A 217 5.25 14.71 -11.88
C ASN A 217 4.24 14.10 -10.89
N ILE A 218 4.41 12.83 -10.54
CA ILE A 218 3.54 12.06 -9.68
C ILE A 218 4.29 11.71 -8.39
N SER A 219 3.66 11.94 -7.24
CA SER A 219 4.24 11.59 -5.93
C SER A 219 4.28 10.08 -5.70
N PHE A 220 5.43 9.57 -5.26
CA PHE A 220 5.59 8.17 -4.91
C PHE A 220 5.39 7.92 -3.41
N LEU A 221 4.41 7.10 -3.09
CA LEU A 221 4.12 6.65 -1.74
C LEU A 221 4.59 5.21 -1.57
N VAL A 222 5.39 4.97 -0.55
CA VAL A 222 5.96 3.65 -0.29
C VAL A 222 5.16 2.90 0.75
N TYR A 223 4.71 1.70 0.43
CA TYR A 223 4.30 0.74 1.43
C TYR A 223 5.29 -0.44 1.52
N GLY A 224 5.23 -1.21 2.58
CA GLY A 224 6.05 -2.41 2.73
C GLY A 224 7.50 -2.16 3.15
N ALA A 225 7.91 -0.95 3.49
CA ALA A 225 9.29 -0.61 3.83
C ALA A 225 9.93 -1.48 4.92
N LEU A 226 9.13 -2.07 5.82
CA LEU A 226 9.59 -3.04 6.82
C LEU A 226 9.25 -4.50 6.48
N ASN A 227 8.71 -4.79 5.29
CA ASN A 227 8.37 -6.16 4.84
C ASN A 227 7.56 -6.97 5.86
N GLY A 228 6.45 -6.38 6.35
CA GLY A 228 5.62 -7.04 7.37
C GLY A 228 6.34 -7.24 8.70
N GLY A 229 7.45 -6.54 8.91
CA GLY A 229 8.28 -6.60 10.11
C GLY A 229 9.52 -7.47 9.96
N LEU A 230 9.81 -8.07 8.80
CA LEU A 230 11.04 -8.83 8.59
C LEU A 230 12.28 -7.96 8.77
N LEU A 231 12.27 -6.76 8.19
CA LEU A 231 13.36 -5.77 8.31
C LEU A 231 13.44 -5.07 9.67
N SER A 232 12.64 -5.45 10.66
CA SER A 232 12.82 -5.02 12.05
C SER A 232 13.73 -5.92 12.87
N GLY A 233 14.21 -7.04 12.30
CA GLY A 233 15.05 -8.02 12.99
C GLY A 233 14.30 -9.01 13.91
N LYS A 234 13.05 -8.72 14.26
CA LYS A 234 12.28 -9.47 15.27
C LYS A 234 12.05 -10.97 14.98
N TYR A 235 12.31 -11.41 13.74
CA TYR A 235 12.13 -12.81 13.34
C TYR A 235 13.44 -13.61 13.29
N PHE A 236 14.59 -13.04 13.71
CA PHE A 236 15.89 -13.70 13.59
C PHE A 236 16.22 -14.56 14.81
N ASP A 237 15.94 -14.08 16.02
CA ASP A 237 16.30 -14.71 17.30
C ASP A 237 15.15 -15.55 17.90
N GLY A 238 14.30 -16.08 17.08
CA GLY A 238 13.09 -16.78 17.47
C GLY A 238 11.85 -16.04 16.94
N THR A 239 10.91 -16.84 16.45
CA THR A 239 9.75 -16.29 15.77
C THR A 239 8.73 -15.81 16.79
N PRO A 240 8.44 -14.50 16.92
CA PRO A 240 7.44 -14.03 17.87
C PRO A 240 6.08 -14.55 17.46
N GLN A 241 5.42 -15.30 18.35
CA GLN A 241 4.11 -15.92 18.06
C GLN A 241 3.04 -14.90 17.62
N GLU A 242 3.18 -13.64 18.02
CA GLU A 242 2.29 -12.54 17.69
C GLU A 242 2.69 -11.78 16.40
N GLY A 243 3.77 -12.16 15.74
CA GLY A 243 4.21 -11.54 14.49
C GLY A 243 3.28 -11.89 13.32
N ARG A 244 3.08 -10.96 12.39
CA ARG A 244 2.21 -11.16 11.22
C ARG A 244 2.52 -12.44 10.45
N HIS A 245 3.81 -12.73 10.22
CA HIS A 245 4.25 -13.90 9.48
C HIS A 245 3.97 -15.23 10.20
N CYS A 246 3.75 -15.18 11.52
CA CYS A 246 3.42 -16.35 12.33
C CYS A 246 1.93 -16.54 12.48
N LEU A 247 1.20 -15.46 12.71
CA LEU A 247 -0.26 -15.48 12.82
C LEU A 247 -0.90 -15.87 11.48
N TRP A 248 -0.32 -15.42 10.37
CA TRP A 248 -0.85 -15.66 9.02
C TRP A 248 0.29 -15.99 8.03
N PRO A 249 0.84 -17.20 8.06
CA PRO A 249 1.97 -17.58 7.21
C PRO A 249 1.65 -17.53 5.71
N ASP A 250 0.38 -17.66 5.34
CA ASP A 250 -0.08 -17.55 3.95
C ASP A 250 -0.37 -16.11 3.51
N PHE A 251 -0.29 -15.14 4.42
CA PHE A 251 -0.52 -13.74 4.10
C PHE A 251 0.80 -13.04 3.76
N GLN A 252 0.91 -12.55 2.53
CA GLN A 252 2.12 -11.90 2.00
C GLN A 252 3.40 -12.76 2.10
N PRO A 253 3.38 -14.02 1.62
CA PRO A 253 4.49 -14.96 1.77
C PRO A 253 5.79 -14.48 1.13
N ARG A 254 5.73 -13.54 0.18
CA ARG A 254 6.89 -12.91 -0.45
C ARG A 254 7.84 -12.25 0.56
N TYR A 255 7.32 -11.78 1.70
CA TYR A 255 8.11 -11.09 2.72
C TYR A 255 8.90 -12.00 3.65
N HIS A 256 8.67 -13.31 3.63
CA HIS A 256 9.35 -14.22 4.55
C HIS A 256 9.88 -15.49 3.87
N SER A 257 10.18 -15.41 2.57
CA SER A 257 10.93 -16.47 1.88
C SER A 257 12.35 -16.61 2.47
N ASP A 258 12.98 -17.77 2.27
CA ASP A 258 14.35 -17.99 2.75
C ASP A 258 15.32 -16.95 2.18
N LEU A 259 15.13 -16.57 0.92
CA LEU A 259 15.98 -15.58 0.29
C LEU A 259 15.78 -14.18 0.88
N SER A 260 14.52 -13.79 1.12
CA SER A 260 14.18 -12.52 1.79
C SER A 260 14.74 -12.49 3.22
N ARG A 261 14.66 -13.60 3.95
CA ARG A 261 15.22 -13.73 5.31
C ARG A 261 16.75 -13.58 5.31
N ARG A 262 17.45 -14.25 4.41
CA ARG A 262 18.91 -14.15 4.28
C ARG A 262 19.37 -12.73 3.94
N ALA A 263 18.71 -12.08 2.99
CA ALA A 263 18.99 -10.67 2.66
C ALA A 263 18.73 -9.74 3.86
N ALA A 264 17.60 -9.92 4.55
CA ALA A 264 17.26 -9.10 5.72
C ALA A 264 18.29 -9.25 6.86
N GLN A 265 18.88 -10.46 7.06
CA GLN A 265 19.95 -10.66 8.02
C GLN A 265 21.24 -9.89 7.66
N GLN A 266 21.56 -9.76 6.35
CA GLN A 266 22.69 -8.95 5.92
C GLN A 266 22.45 -7.46 6.21
N TYR A 267 21.24 -6.95 5.97
CA TYR A 267 20.87 -5.58 6.31
C TYR A 267 20.85 -5.33 7.83
N ASP A 268 20.42 -6.30 8.63
CA ASP A 268 20.49 -6.22 10.10
C ASP A 268 21.94 -6.10 10.59
N THR A 269 22.85 -6.91 10.04
CA THR A 269 24.28 -6.83 10.35
C THR A 269 24.85 -5.47 9.94
N LEU A 270 24.56 -5.02 8.71
CA LEU A 270 25.02 -3.72 8.22
C LEU A 270 24.51 -2.56 9.09
N ALA A 271 23.23 -2.59 9.50
CA ALA A 271 22.68 -1.56 10.38
C ALA A 271 23.49 -1.44 11.69
N LYS A 272 23.79 -2.59 12.32
CA LYS A 272 24.57 -2.64 13.57
C LYS A 272 26.00 -2.12 13.40
N GLU A 273 26.66 -2.40 12.26
CA GLU A 273 27.99 -1.90 11.94
C GLU A 273 28.04 -0.37 11.85
N TYR A 274 26.93 0.25 11.43
CA TYR A 274 26.79 1.71 11.35
C TYR A 274 26.09 2.34 12.57
N GLY A 275 25.89 1.57 13.64
CA GLY A 275 25.28 2.06 14.88
C GLY A 275 23.78 2.37 14.76
N LEU A 276 23.11 1.81 13.77
CA LEU A 276 21.68 1.95 13.53
C LEU A 276 20.91 0.70 13.98
N THR A 277 19.64 0.89 14.32
CA THR A 277 18.70 -0.23 14.38
C THR A 277 18.29 -0.64 12.95
N PRO A 278 17.85 -1.90 12.75
CA PRO A 278 17.34 -2.34 11.45
C PRO A 278 16.16 -1.49 10.93
N VAL A 279 15.31 -0.99 11.82
CA VAL A 279 14.19 -0.10 11.49
C VAL A 279 14.69 1.25 10.96
N GLU A 280 15.69 1.84 11.63
CA GLU A 280 16.31 3.09 11.19
C GLU A 280 16.98 2.95 9.82
N LEU A 281 17.72 1.86 9.59
CA LEU A 281 18.29 1.60 8.27
C LEU A 281 17.20 1.47 7.20
N ALA A 282 16.18 0.62 7.43
CA ALA A 282 15.17 0.34 6.42
C ALA A 282 14.32 1.57 6.06
N LEU A 283 13.84 2.30 7.06
CA LEU A 283 13.01 3.49 6.84
C LEU A 283 13.85 4.70 6.40
N GLY A 284 15.02 4.92 7.03
CA GLY A 284 15.93 6.01 6.66
C GLY A 284 16.41 5.88 5.22
N TRP A 285 16.83 4.67 4.80
CA TRP A 285 17.24 4.42 3.41
C TRP A 285 16.07 4.63 2.44
N THR A 286 14.87 4.16 2.76
CA THR A 286 13.70 4.37 1.91
C THR A 286 13.41 5.86 1.73
N LEU A 287 13.42 6.63 2.81
CA LEU A 287 13.17 8.07 2.80
C LEU A 287 14.30 8.88 2.14
N SER A 288 15.53 8.35 2.07
CA SER A 288 16.66 9.03 1.40
C SER A 288 16.58 8.99 -0.13
N ARG A 289 15.65 8.25 -0.72
CA ARG A 289 15.51 8.17 -2.18
C ARG A 289 14.79 9.40 -2.72
N GLU A 290 15.41 10.08 -3.67
CA GLU A 290 14.94 11.36 -4.26
C GLU A 290 13.53 11.30 -4.83
N TYR A 291 13.09 10.12 -5.30
CA TYR A 291 11.78 9.88 -5.88
C TYR A 291 10.72 9.46 -4.84
N VAL A 292 11.08 9.26 -3.58
CA VAL A 292 10.13 8.88 -2.52
C VAL A 292 9.55 10.14 -1.88
N SER A 293 8.26 10.34 -2.02
CA SER A 293 7.57 11.48 -1.41
C SER A 293 7.19 11.21 0.05
N SER A 294 6.80 9.97 0.37
CA SER A 294 6.45 9.55 1.73
C SER A 294 6.48 8.04 1.88
N THR A 295 6.76 7.59 3.11
CA THR A 295 6.74 6.17 3.48
C THR A 295 5.60 5.90 4.47
N ILE A 296 4.75 4.94 4.12
CA ILE A 296 3.61 4.54 4.95
C ILE A 296 4.11 3.59 6.04
N ILE A 297 3.93 4.00 7.28
CA ILE A 297 4.23 3.18 8.45
C ILE A 297 2.95 2.60 9.04
N GLY A 298 3.08 1.47 9.74
CA GLY A 298 2.00 0.85 10.49
C GLY A 298 2.57 -0.08 11.55
N ALA A 299 1.94 -0.09 12.70
CA ALA A 299 2.37 -0.88 13.84
C ALA A 299 1.19 -1.59 14.50
N THR A 300 1.47 -2.69 15.19
CA THR A 300 0.48 -3.39 16.03
C THR A 300 0.68 -3.08 17.51
N LYS A 301 1.85 -2.54 17.89
CA LYS A 301 2.20 -2.17 19.26
C LYS A 301 2.75 -0.75 19.30
N MET A 302 2.61 -0.08 20.44
CA MET A 302 3.02 1.32 20.60
C MET A 302 4.53 1.52 20.53
N ASP A 303 5.32 0.56 21.04
CA ASP A 303 6.79 0.58 20.93
C ASP A 303 7.26 0.51 19.47
N GLN A 304 6.61 -0.31 18.63
CA GLN A 304 6.88 -0.39 17.20
C GLN A 304 6.56 0.94 16.49
N LEU A 305 5.43 1.57 16.84
CA LEU A 305 5.08 2.87 16.28
C LEU A 305 6.14 3.93 16.63
N ARG A 306 6.53 4.00 17.91
CA ARG A 306 7.55 4.94 18.36
C ARG A 306 8.90 4.70 17.68
N ALA A 307 9.29 3.44 17.50
CA ALA A 307 10.51 3.11 16.75
C ALA A 307 10.46 3.60 15.30
N CYS A 308 9.30 3.48 14.61
CA CYS A 308 9.13 4.03 13.28
C CYS A 308 9.17 5.56 13.26
N LEU A 309 8.50 6.23 14.22
CA LEU A 309 8.48 7.70 14.30
C LEU A 309 9.86 8.28 14.61
N ALA A 310 10.68 7.57 15.39
CA ALA A 310 12.05 7.98 15.71
C ALA A 310 13.00 7.98 14.51
N THR A 311 12.60 7.39 13.37
CA THR A 311 13.44 7.38 12.15
C THR A 311 13.43 8.72 11.39
N VAL A 312 12.58 9.65 11.76
CA VAL A 312 12.55 10.99 11.17
C VAL A 312 13.87 11.71 11.47
N GLY A 313 14.59 12.09 10.40
CA GLY A 313 15.88 12.75 10.52
C GLY A 313 17.09 11.80 10.58
N VAL A 314 16.89 10.48 10.49
CA VAL A 314 18.01 9.54 10.30
C VAL A 314 18.66 9.80 8.94
N SER A 315 19.95 10.09 8.97
CA SER A 315 20.74 10.33 7.76
C SER A 315 21.42 9.03 7.30
N ILE A 316 21.35 8.77 6.02
CA ILE A 316 22.06 7.66 5.36
C ILE A 316 23.25 8.27 4.61
N SER A 317 24.47 7.92 5.01
CA SER A 317 25.68 8.39 4.31
C SER A 317 25.84 7.71 2.95
N ASP A 318 26.66 8.31 2.07
CA ASP A 318 26.96 7.72 0.76
C ASP A 318 27.66 6.35 0.90
N GLU A 319 28.51 6.19 1.92
CA GLU A 319 29.19 4.91 2.21
C GLU A 319 28.17 3.84 2.62
N LEU A 320 27.23 4.19 3.49
CA LEU A 320 26.17 3.28 3.91
C LEU A 320 25.23 2.93 2.74
N SER A 321 24.87 3.93 1.92
CA SER A 321 24.07 3.70 0.71
C SER A 321 24.78 2.75 -0.26
N THR A 322 26.08 2.91 -0.45
CA THR A 322 26.91 2.03 -1.28
C THR A 322 26.93 0.60 -0.70
N ALA A 323 27.10 0.45 0.61
CA ALA A 323 27.07 -0.86 1.26
C ALA A 323 25.70 -1.56 1.13
N VAL A 324 24.62 -0.80 1.19
CA VAL A 324 23.25 -1.30 0.90
C VAL A 324 23.17 -1.82 -0.54
N ASP A 325 23.75 -1.09 -1.50
CA ASP A 325 23.75 -1.49 -2.90
C ASP A 325 24.56 -2.77 -3.15
N GLU A 326 25.68 -2.99 -2.43
CA GLU A 326 26.44 -4.25 -2.52
C GLU A 326 25.62 -5.46 -2.05
N ILE A 327 24.84 -5.32 -0.97
CA ILE A 327 23.91 -6.37 -0.55
C ILE A 327 22.85 -6.61 -1.63
N HIS A 328 22.29 -5.55 -2.21
CA HIS A 328 21.28 -5.67 -3.26
C HIS A 328 21.80 -6.39 -4.51
N LYS A 329 23.05 -6.16 -4.90
CA LYS A 329 23.69 -6.89 -6.02
C LYS A 329 23.73 -8.40 -5.79
N VAL A 330 23.90 -8.84 -4.55
CA VAL A 330 23.90 -10.26 -4.17
C VAL A 330 22.49 -10.84 -4.06
N PHE A 331 21.54 -10.01 -3.59
CA PHE A 331 20.14 -10.39 -3.36
C PHE A 331 19.19 -9.43 -4.13
N PRO A 332 19.16 -9.47 -5.46
CA PRO A 332 18.32 -8.56 -6.23
C PRO A 332 16.85 -8.91 -6.07
N ASN A 333 16.07 -8.00 -5.49
CA ASN A 333 14.63 -8.12 -5.30
C ASN A 333 14.17 -9.48 -4.74
N PRO A 334 14.67 -9.94 -3.57
CA PRO A 334 14.37 -11.27 -3.06
C PRO A 334 12.88 -11.52 -2.83
N ASN A 335 12.07 -10.49 -2.64
CA ASN A 335 10.61 -10.60 -2.56
C ASN A 335 9.97 -11.06 -3.88
N LYS A 336 10.62 -10.83 -5.02
CA LYS A 336 10.14 -11.25 -6.35
C LYS A 336 10.59 -12.67 -6.71
N SER A 337 11.75 -13.10 -6.25
CA SER A 337 12.33 -14.41 -6.60
C SER A 337 11.63 -15.60 -5.96
N ALA A 338 10.80 -15.37 -4.94
CA ALA A 338 10.04 -16.43 -4.28
C ALA A 338 8.95 -17.08 -5.15
N GLY A 339 8.57 -16.47 -6.28
CA GLY A 339 7.56 -17.03 -7.18
C GLY A 339 6.18 -17.24 -6.56
N VAL A 340 6.00 -16.79 -5.31
CA VAL A 340 4.84 -17.12 -4.49
C VAL A 340 3.85 -15.96 -4.58
N ILE A 341 2.94 -16.05 -5.50
CA ILE A 341 1.66 -15.37 -5.37
C ILE A 341 0.93 -16.06 -4.21
N SER A 342 0.37 -15.29 -3.28
CA SER A 342 -0.39 -15.85 -2.15
C SER A 342 -1.33 -16.96 -2.63
N PRO A 343 -1.30 -18.17 -2.06
CA PRO A 343 -2.09 -19.30 -2.52
C PRO A 343 -3.59 -19.01 -2.64
N GLY A 344 -4.13 -18.10 -1.82
CA GLY A 344 -5.52 -17.66 -1.90
C GLY A 344 -5.85 -16.86 -3.16
N PHE A 345 -4.88 -16.16 -3.75
CA PHE A 345 -5.11 -15.38 -4.97
C PHE A 345 -5.05 -16.26 -6.24
N ILE A 346 -4.32 -17.39 -6.21
CA ILE A 346 -4.18 -18.30 -7.36
C ILE A 346 -5.27 -19.38 -7.39
N LYS A 347 -5.70 -19.90 -6.24
CA LYS A 347 -6.66 -21.00 -6.20
C LYS A 347 -8.00 -20.63 -6.86
N ASP A 348 -8.39 -19.37 -6.78
CA ASP A 348 -9.69 -18.94 -7.29
C ASP A 348 -9.64 -18.56 -8.79
N VAL A 349 -8.48 -18.17 -9.32
CA VAL A 349 -8.32 -17.90 -10.77
C VAL A 349 -8.25 -19.20 -11.58
N ARG A 350 -7.87 -20.34 -10.98
CA ARG A 350 -7.82 -21.65 -11.67
C ARG A 350 -9.15 -22.39 -11.72
N LYS A 351 -10.15 -21.94 -10.97
CA LYS A 351 -11.50 -22.58 -10.95
C LYS A 351 -12.49 -21.98 -11.94
N GLY A 352 -12.07 -20.98 -12.71
CA GLY A 352 -12.88 -20.31 -13.72
C GLY A 352 -12.41 -20.56 -15.15
N VAL A 353 -11.68 -21.68 -15.43
CA VAL A 353 -11.37 -22.17 -16.78
C VAL A 353 -11.83 -23.61 -16.86
#